data_0bc23f401c2f033bab0a5667f54cfd35
#
_entry.id   0bc23f401c2f033bab0a5667f54cfd35
#
_cell.length_a   1.000
_cell.length_b   1.000
_cell.length_c   1.000
_cell.angle_alpha   90.00
_cell.angle_beta   90.00
_cell.angle_gamma   90.00
#
_symmetry.space_group_name_H-M   'P 1'
#
loop_
_entity.id
_entity.type
_entity.pdbx_description
1 polymer ?
#
loop_
_entity_poly.entity_id
_entity_poly.type
_entity_poly.pdbx_seq_one_letter_code
_entity_poly.pdbx_strand_id
1 'polypeptide(L)'
;MDCKLRAKNCGGCPMLGMDYAAQLKQKEETVKKLLGRFGPVEHIRGMETPYHYRNKVISTFTTGWGGKLTSGIYAANSHKVLPVESCLLQDEVLDLSLIHISEPTRLDVISY
;
A
#
# COMPACT_ATOMS: atom_id res chain seq x y z
N MET A 1 14.16 2.67 2.96
CA MET A 1 13.19 3.44 3.72
C MET A 1 12.11 2.51 4.26
N ASP A 2 11.78 2.63 5.52
CA ASP A 2 10.86 1.69 6.16
C ASP A 2 9.49 2.29 6.43
N CYS A 3 8.47 1.50 6.20
CA CYS A 3 7.10 1.80 6.58
C CYS A 3 6.82 1.17 7.95
N LYS A 4 6.19 1.91 8.85
CA LYS A 4 5.85 1.41 10.18
C LYS A 4 4.95 0.17 10.17
N LEU A 5 4.12 0.05 9.14
CA LEU A 5 3.19 -1.07 9.02
C LEU A 5 3.84 -2.36 8.53
N ARG A 6 5.05 -2.29 8.02
CA ARG A 6 5.79 -3.48 7.59
C ARG A 6 6.01 -4.45 8.76
N ALA A 7 6.36 -3.92 9.93
CA ALA A 7 6.52 -4.72 11.13
C ALA A 7 5.21 -5.38 11.57
N LYS A 8 4.06 -4.82 11.18
CA LYS A 8 2.73 -5.36 11.47
C LYS A 8 2.20 -6.28 10.37
N ASN A 9 3.07 -6.65 9.43
CA ASN A 9 2.73 -7.57 8.35
C ASN A 9 1.67 -7.04 7.38
N CYS A 10 1.77 -5.76 7.01
CA CYS A 10 0.89 -5.17 6.00
C CYS A 10 0.99 -5.90 4.66
N GLY A 11 -0.15 -6.24 4.06
CA GLY A 11 -0.22 -6.97 2.80
C GLY A 11 0.00 -6.13 1.54
N GLY A 12 0.20 -4.81 1.68
CA GLY A 12 0.28 -3.93 0.53
C GLY A 12 1.63 -3.90 -0.20
N CYS A 13 2.72 -4.28 0.46
CA CYS A 13 4.08 -4.12 -0.06
C CYS A 13 4.97 -5.32 0.28
N PRO A 14 4.92 -6.40 -0.49
CA PRO A 14 5.72 -7.58 -0.17
C PRO A 14 7.22 -7.38 -0.30
N MET A 15 7.67 -6.38 -1.07
CA MET A 15 9.09 -6.15 -1.35
C MET A 15 9.67 -4.88 -0.73
N LEU A 16 8.93 -4.21 0.14
CA LEU A 16 9.37 -2.91 0.68
C LEU A 16 10.67 -2.98 1.47
N GLY A 17 10.99 -4.13 2.06
CA GLY A 17 12.22 -4.33 2.81
C GLY A 17 13.48 -4.48 1.97
N MET A 18 13.35 -4.60 0.65
CA MET A 18 14.47 -4.73 -0.26
C MET A 18 14.89 -3.37 -0.80
N ASP A 19 16.19 -3.21 -1.05
CA ASP A 19 16.69 -2.05 -1.79
C ASP A 19 16.03 -2.00 -3.18
N TYR A 20 15.72 -0.79 -3.66
CA TYR A 20 14.98 -0.62 -4.91
C TYR A 20 15.71 -1.24 -6.11
N ALA A 21 17.04 -1.09 -6.18
CA ALA A 21 17.82 -1.71 -7.23
C ALA A 21 17.70 -3.25 -7.20
N ALA A 22 17.66 -3.84 -6.01
CA ALA A 22 17.45 -5.27 -5.85
C ALA A 22 16.04 -5.69 -6.27
N GLN A 23 15.02 -4.88 -5.97
CA GLN A 23 13.66 -5.12 -6.42
C GLN A 23 13.57 -5.13 -7.95
N LEU A 24 14.18 -4.16 -8.60
CA LEU A 24 14.19 -4.06 -10.07
C LEU A 24 14.86 -5.28 -10.69
N LYS A 25 16.01 -5.68 -10.15
CA LYS A 25 16.73 -6.86 -10.63
C LYS A 25 15.89 -8.12 -10.51
N GLN A 26 15.25 -8.32 -9.37
CA GLN A 26 14.41 -9.49 -9.15
C GLN A 26 13.21 -9.53 -10.10
N LYS A 27 12.58 -8.42 -10.32
CA LYS A 27 11.44 -8.30 -11.25
C LYS A 27 11.88 -8.60 -12.70
N GLU A 28 13.01 -8.06 -13.10
CA GLU A 28 13.56 -8.30 -14.44
C GLU A 28 13.88 -9.78 -14.64
N GLU A 29 14.52 -10.42 -13.68
CA GLU A 29 14.84 -11.85 -13.72
C GLU A 29 13.58 -12.71 -13.79
N THR A 30 12.54 -12.35 -13.03
CA THR A 30 11.26 -13.05 -13.06
C THR A 30 10.62 -12.99 -14.44
N VAL A 31 10.58 -11.83 -15.06
CA VAL A 31 10.01 -11.65 -16.40
C VAL A 31 10.84 -12.42 -17.45
N LYS A 32 12.15 -12.35 -17.37
CA LYS A 32 13.03 -13.11 -18.28
C LYS A 32 12.83 -14.61 -18.14
N LYS A 33 12.64 -15.10 -16.94
CA LYS A 33 12.38 -16.52 -16.68
C LYS A 33 11.04 -16.97 -17.28
N LEU A 34 10.02 -16.14 -17.19
CA LEU A 34 8.68 -16.47 -17.67
C LEU A 34 8.50 -16.27 -19.16
N LEU A 35 9.06 -15.22 -19.72
CA LEU A 35 8.83 -14.78 -21.10
C LEU A 35 10.03 -14.85 -22.02
N GLY A 36 11.24 -15.08 -21.49
CA GLY A 36 12.47 -15.09 -22.28
C GLY A 36 12.48 -16.10 -23.43
N ARG A 37 11.76 -17.21 -23.30
CA ARG A 37 11.64 -18.23 -24.36
C ARG A 37 10.82 -17.77 -25.54
N PHE A 38 9.98 -16.74 -25.37
CA PHE A 38 9.11 -16.22 -26.43
C PHE A 38 9.75 -15.08 -27.22
N GLY A 39 10.80 -14.46 -26.67
CA GLY A 39 11.47 -13.36 -27.32
C GLY A 39 12.41 -12.62 -26.38
N PRO A 40 13.15 -11.62 -26.88
CA PRO A 40 14.02 -10.83 -26.03
C PRO A 40 13.22 -9.98 -25.03
N VAL A 41 13.72 -9.89 -23.80
CA VAL A 41 13.15 -9.05 -22.76
C VAL A 41 14.10 -7.86 -22.56
N GLU A 42 13.58 -6.67 -22.78
CA GLU A 42 14.37 -5.45 -22.58
C GLU A 42 14.65 -5.17 -21.12
N HIS A 43 15.62 -4.32 -20.88
CA HIS A 43 15.99 -3.91 -19.52
C HIS A 43 14.85 -3.18 -18.85
N ILE A 44 14.62 -3.47 -17.57
CA ILE A 44 13.57 -2.83 -16.77
C ILE A 44 13.86 -1.34 -16.57
N ARG A 45 12.80 -0.54 -16.67
CA ARG A 45 12.89 0.89 -16.39
C ARG A 45 12.35 1.17 -15.00
N GLY A 46 13.20 1.75 -14.14
CA GLY A 46 12.83 2.09 -12.78
C GLY A 46 12.31 3.53 -12.68
N MET A 47 11.67 3.82 -11.57
CA MET A 47 11.24 5.18 -11.21
C MET A 47 12.36 5.90 -10.45
N GLU A 48 12.51 7.20 -10.68
CA GLU A 48 13.45 8.01 -9.90
C GLU A 48 13.00 8.09 -8.44
N THR A 49 11.70 8.31 -8.22
CA THR A 49 11.11 8.39 -6.88
C THR A 49 10.00 7.35 -6.77
N PRO A 50 10.30 6.12 -6.28
CA PRO A 50 9.32 5.02 -6.25
C PRO A 50 8.38 5.10 -5.05
N TYR A 51 7.88 6.29 -4.74
CA TYR A 51 6.96 6.55 -3.64
C TYR A 51 5.80 7.40 -4.12
N HIS A 52 4.66 7.27 -3.45
CA HIS A 52 3.45 8.07 -3.70
C HIS A 52 2.95 8.01 -5.16
N TYR A 53 3.16 6.88 -5.83
CA TYR A 53 2.81 6.71 -7.25
C TYR A 53 1.46 6.02 -7.48
N ARG A 54 0.86 5.45 -6.45
CA ARG A 54 -0.42 4.75 -6.58
C ARG A 54 -1.59 5.73 -6.57
N ASN A 55 -2.32 5.76 -7.67
CA ASN A 55 -3.51 6.60 -7.84
C ASN A 55 -4.80 5.84 -7.55
N LYS A 56 -4.74 4.52 -7.46
CA LYS A 56 -5.87 3.67 -7.12
C LYS A 56 -5.48 2.80 -5.94
N VAL A 57 -6.27 2.86 -4.88
CA VAL A 57 -6.04 2.07 -3.69
C VAL A 57 -7.36 1.46 -3.22
N ILE A 58 -7.27 0.35 -2.50
CA ILE A 58 -8.41 -0.26 -1.85
C ILE A 58 -8.18 -0.13 -0.36
N SER A 59 -9.07 0.59 0.32
CA SER A 59 -9.01 0.79 1.74
C SER A 59 -10.25 0.20 2.39
N THR A 60 -10.07 -0.47 3.51
CA THR A 60 -11.17 -1.09 4.25
C THR A 60 -11.44 -0.27 5.49
N PHE A 61 -12.72 0.05 5.71
CA PHE A 61 -13.15 0.75 6.92
C PHE A 61 -13.57 -0.27 7.97
N THR A 62 -13.19 -0.01 9.21
CA THR A 62 -13.57 -0.85 10.35
C THR A 62 -13.81 0.03 11.56
N THR A 63 -14.61 -0.48 12.51
CA THR A 63 -14.80 0.19 13.79
C THR A 63 -13.77 -0.34 14.77
N GLY A 64 -13.02 0.58 15.39
CA GLY A 64 -12.08 0.26 16.44
C GLY A 64 -12.69 0.41 17.81
N TRP A 65 -11.83 0.47 18.82
CA TRP A 65 -12.22 0.71 20.20
C TRP A 65 -13.03 2.00 20.33
N GLY A 66 -14.13 1.95 21.07
CA GLY A 66 -14.99 3.09 21.27
C GLY A 66 -15.89 3.43 20.08
N GLY A 67 -16.06 2.53 19.12
CA GLY A 67 -16.87 2.75 17.93
C GLY A 67 -16.26 3.71 16.93
N LYS A 68 -14.97 4.01 17.05
CA LYS A 68 -14.27 4.93 16.18
C LYS A 68 -14.03 4.30 14.81
N LEU A 69 -14.45 5.00 13.75
CA LEU A 69 -14.23 4.55 12.38
C LEU A 69 -12.77 4.74 11.98
N THR A 70 -12.15 3.68 11.50
CA THR A 70 -10.78 3.72 10.98
C THR A 70 -10.73 3.08 9.61
N SER A 71 -9.80 3.54 8.79
CA SER A 71 -9.52 2.95 7.48
C SER A 71 -8.13 2.35 7.46
N GLY A 72 -7.96 1.31 6.68
CA GLY A 72 -6.67 0.64 6.61
C GLY A 72 -6.60 -0.44 5.55
N ILE A 73 -5.56 -1.24 5.65
CA ILE A 73 -5.25 -2.31 4.71
C ILE A 73 -5.18 -3.63 5.49
N TYR A 74 -5.63 -4.71 4.88
CA TYR A 74 -5.51 -6.03 5.50
C TYR A 74 -4.05 -6.42 5.72
N ALA A 75 -3.76 -6.98 6.88
CA ALA A 75 -2.49 -7.64 7.11
C ALA A 75 -2.37 -8.84 6.17
N ALA A 76 -1.15 -9.19 5.78
CA ALA A 76 -0.90 -10.26 4.82
C ALA A 76 -1.55 -11.57 5.28
N ASN A 77 -2.23 -12.23 4.35
CA ASN A 77 -2.90 -13.52 4.57
C ASN A 77 -3.93 -13.51 5.71
N SER A 78 -4.59 -12.37 5.93
CA SER A 78 -5.59 -12.25 7.00
C SER A 78 -6.68 -11.25 6.64
N HIS A 79 -7.72 -11.18 7.46
CA HIS A 79 -8.78 -10.17 7.37
C HIS A 79 -8.63 -9.11 8.47
N LYS A 80 -7.48 -9.06 9.12
CA LYS A 80 -7.21 -8.05 10.15
C LYS A 80 -6.84 -6.73 9.45
N VAL A 81 -7.59 -5.68 9.74
CA VAL A 81 -7.34 -4.36 9.18
C VAL A 81 -6.28 -3.64 10.00
N LEU A 82 -5.21 -3.18 9.34
CA LEU A 82 -4.19 -2.35 9.94
C LEU A 82 -4.52 -0.89 9.66
N PRO A 83 -4.73 -0.04 10.69
CA PRO A 83 -4.98 1.38 10.46
C PRO A 83 -3.82 2.04 9.72
N VAL A 84 -4.16 2.82 8.69
CA VAL A 84 -3.16 3.51 7.86
C VAL A 84 -3.45 5.00 7.90
N GLU A 85 -2.55 5.79 8.46
CA GLU A 85 -2.63 7.25 8.43
C GLU A 85 -1.95 7.80 7.18
N SER A 86 -0.81 7.22 6.81
CA SER A 86 -0.10 7.56 5.59
C SER A 86 0.56 6.32 5.01
N CYS A 87 0.69 6.28 3.70
CA CYS A 87 1.31 5.17 2.99
C CYS A 87 2.36 5.70 2.02
N LEU A 88 3.54 5.10 2.01
CA LEU A 88 4.65 5.52 1.14
C LEU A 88 4.34 5.34 -0.35
N LEU A 89 3.42 4.46 -0.70
CA LEU A 89 3.09 4.15 -2.10
C LEU A 89 1.86 4.89 -2.61
N GLN A 90 0.92 5.24 -1.73
CA GLN A 90 -0.29 5.93 -2.12
C GLN A 90 -0.02 7.41 -2.38
N ASP A 91 -0.74 7.98 -3.33
CA ASP A 91 -0.72 9.42 -3.53
C ASP A 91 -1.13 10.12 -2.23
N GLU A 92 -0.43 11.17 -1.86
CA GLU A 92 -0.68 11.88 -0.61
C GLU A 92 -2.09 12.44 -0.52
N VAL A 93 -2.68 12.82 -1.66
CA VAL A 93 -4.07 13.29 -1.72
C VAL A 93 -5.04 12.18 -1.31
N LEU A 94 -4.74 10.93 -1.65
CA LEU A 94 -5.57 9.79 -1.24
C LEU A 94 -5.51 9.57 0.26
N ASP A 95 -4.34 9.69 0.88
CA ASP A 95 -4.21 9.59 2.33
C ASP A 95 -5.03 10.66 3.03
N LEU A 96 -4.94 11.91 2.59
CA LEU A 96 -5.72 13.02 3.14
C LEU A 96 -7.22 12.82 2.92
N SER A 97 -7.61 12.30 1.77
CA SER A 97 -8.99 12.03 1.43
C SER A 97 -9.62 11.00 2.37
N LEU A 98 -8.88 9.93 2.69
CA LEU A 98 -9.35 8.90 3.62
C LEU A 98 -9.52 9.44 5.04
N ILE A 99 -8.60 10.27 5.50
CA ILE A 99 -8.70 10.94 6.80
C ILE A 99 -9.95 11.83 6.83
N HIS A 100 -10.15 12.61 5.78
CA HIS A 100 -11.28 13.54 5.67
C HIS A 100 -12.63 12.81 5.62
N ILE A 101 -12.71 11.68 4.94
CA ILE A 101 -13.92 10.86 4.88
C ILE A 101 -14.24 10.27 6.26
N SER A 102 -13.24 9.78 6.98
CA SER A 102 -13.43 9.15 8.28
C SER A 102 -13.92 10.13 9.35
N GLU A 103 -13.41 11.36 9.34
CA GLU A 103 -13.76 12.38 10.35
C GLU A 103 -15.23 12.82 10.30
N PRO A 104 -15.77 13.25 9.14
CA PRO A 104 -17.18 13.64 9.04
C PRO A 104 -18.15 12.51 9.37
N THR A 105 -17.86 11.30 8.92
CA THR A 105 -18.70 10.13 9.18
C THR A 105 -18.82 9.87 10.68
N ARG A 106 -17.71 10.02 11.39
CA ARG A 106 -17.67 9.84 12.84
C ARG A 106 -18.51 10.92 13.55
N LEU A 107 -18.44 12.16 13.09
CA LEU A 107 -19.23 13.25 13.64
C LEU A 107 -20.71 13.05 13.36
N ASP A 108 -21.08 12.60 12.16
CA ASP A 108 -22.45 12.32 11.78
C ASP A 108 -23.08 11.24 12.65
N VAL A 109 -22.35 10.19 12.95
CA VAL A 109 -22.81 9.13 13.86
C VAL A 109 -23.09 9.69 15.25
N ILE A 110 -22.32 10.64 15.71
CA ILE A 110 -22.53 11.29 17.00
C ILE A 110 -23.75 12.22 16.95
N SER A 111 -24.00 12.84 15.81
CA SER A 111 -25.11 13.79 15.63
C SER A 111 -26.48 13.13 15.60
N TYR A 112 -26.52 11.89 15.21
CA TYR A 112 -27.76 11.13 15.14
C TYR A 112 -28.00 10.34 16.42
#